data_4a88abf95295597a01a65cb71206e12f
#
_entry.id   4a88abf95295597a01a65cb71206e12f
#
_cell.length_a   1.000
_cell.length_b   1.000
_cell.length_c   1.000
_cell.angle_alpha   90.00
_cell.angle_beta   90.00
_cell.angle_gamma   90.00
#
_symmetry.space_group_name_H-M   'P 1'
#
loop_
_entity.id
_entity.type
_entity.pdbx_description
1 polymer ?
#
loop_
_entity_poly.entity_id
_entity_poly.type
_entity_poly.pdbx_seq_one_letter_code
_entity_poly.pdbx_strand_id
1 'polypeptide(L)'
;MDIDYEIRLALADEWEDAMALAWRTFKKFVAPDYSELGISEFYDFISDNGIKKMFGIGEYKVWVAVKDNEIIGIVSVRTKRHISLLFVDGRYQKCGIGRNLLCTAAKEMIKNGEKFATVNASPFGVEFYHRVGFRDTGEERVESGMRITPMVWNFEELGPNVTDN
;
A
#
# COMPACT_ATOMS: atom_id res chain seq x y z
N MET A 1 9.45 18.86 3.37
CA MET A 1 10.90 18.64 3.18
C MET A 1 11.12 17.86 1.91
N ASP A 2 11.94 18.39 1.02
CA ASP A 2 12.23 17.71 -0.24
C ASP A 2 13.23 16.59 0.00
N ILE A 3 12.80 15.36 -0.30
CA ILE A 3 13.62 14.18 -0.20
C ILE A 3 13.83 13.65 -1.62
N ASP A 4 15.08 13.36 -1.96
CA ASP A 4 15.41 12.80 -3.26
C ASP A 4 15.21 11.28 -3.23
N TYR A 5 14.22 10.78 -3.98
CA TYR A 5 13.90 9.37 -4.10
C TYR A 5 13.23 9.12 -5.44
N GLU A 6 13.20 7.86 -5.86
CA GLU A 6 12.44 7.47 -7.05
C GLU A 6 11.40 6.40 -6.70
N ILE A 7 10.34 6.35 -7.50
CA ILE A 7 9.33 5.29 -7.42
C ILE A 7 9.39 4.48 -8.71
N ARG A 8 9.46 3.17 -8.57
CA ARG A 8 9.50 2.23 -9.70
C ARG A 8 8.92 0.88 -9.30
N LEU A 9 8.66 0.03 -10.28
CA LEU A 9 8.31 -1.36 -10.00
C LEU A 9 9.47 -2.04 -9.27
N ALA A 10 9.12 -2.87 -8.29
CA ALA A 10 10.10 -3.67 -7.57
C ALA A 10 10.76 -4.68 -8.52
N LEU A 11 12.06 -4.86 -8.36
CA LEU A 11 12.81 -5.89 -9.08
C LEU A 11 12.56 -7.27 -8.46
N ALA A 12 12.78 -8.33 -9.24
CA ALA A 12 12.50 -9.69 -8.79
C ALA A 12 13.25 -10.06 -7.50
N ASP A 13 14.46 -9.55 -7.31
CA ASP A 13 15.30 -9.83 -6.14
C ASP A 13 15.03 -8.88 -4.95
N GLU A 14 14.04 -8.01 -5.06
CA GLU A 14 13.69 -7.04 -4.00
C GLU A 14 12.52 -7.48 -3.13
N TRP A 15 11.94 -8.65 -3.39
CA TRP A 15 10.77 -9.12 -2.63
C TRP A 15 11.02 -9.16 -1.13
N GLU A 16 12.11 -9.77 -0.71
CA GLU A 16 12.43 -9.92 0.71
C GLU A 16 12.63 -8.57 1.39
N ASP A 17 13.32 -7.65 0.74
CA ASP A 17 13.56 -6.31 1.29
C ASP A 17 12.26 -5.50 1.38
N ALA A 18 11.38 -5.62 0.38
CA ALA A 18 10.08 -4.96 0.39
C ALA A 18 9.20 -5.49 1.52
N MET A 19 9.15 -6.81 1.69
CA MET A 19 8.35 -7.43 2.76
C MET A 19 8.95 -7.15 4.15
N ALA A 20 10.27 -7.05 4.26
CA ALA A 20 10.92 -6.64 5.50
C ALA A 20 10.53 -5.21 5.90
N LEU A 21 10.46 -4.29 4.95
CA LEU A 21 9.96 -2.94 5.21
C LEU A 21 8.50 -2.98 5.69
N ALA A 22 7.65 -3.75 5.01
CA ALA A 22 6.25 -3.89 5.40
C ALA A 22 6.14 -4.40 6.85
N TRP A 23 6.90 -5.42 7.19
CA TRP A 23 6.84 -6.03 8.52
C TRP A 23 7.28 -5.07 9.62
N ARG A 24 8.44 -4.41 9.48
CA ARG A 24 8.90 -3.50 10.54
C ARG A 24 8.01 -2.28 10.69
N THR A 25 7.45 -1.77 9.60
CA THR A 25 6.53 -0.62 9.63
C THR A 25 5.18 -1.02 10.24
N PHE A 26 4.66 -2.19 9.85
CA PHE A 26 3.44 -2.74 10.42
C PHE A 26 3.58 -2.91 11.93
N LYS A 27 4.66 -3.52 12.41
CA LYS A 27 4.87 -3.74 13.85
C LYS A 27 4.86 -2.44 14.64
N LYS A 28 5.43 -1.39 14.07
CA LYS A 28 5.55 -0.10 14.76
C LYS A 28 4.24 0.67 14.79
N PHE A 29 3.50 0.72 13.69
CA PHE A 29 2.39 1.65 13.52
C PHE A 29 1.01 0.99 13.47
N VAL A 30 0.89 -0.25 13.04
CA VAL A 30 -0.39 -0.92 12.83
C VAL A 30 -0.66 -1.98 13.89
N ALA A 31 0.32 -2.79 14.23
CA ALA A 31 0.19 -3.87 15.19
C ALA A 31 -0.38 -3.45 16.57
N PRO A 32 -0.08 -2.24 17.11
CA PRO A 32 -0.67 -1.81 18.37
C PRO A 32 -2.21 -1.82 18.40
N ASP A 33 -2.87 -1.68 17.24
CA ASP A 33 -4.32 -1.70 17.11
C ASP A 33 -4.89 -3.08 16.76
N TYR A 34 -4.03 -4.10 16.63
CA TYR A 34 -4.43 -5.43 16.19
C TYR A 34 -4.25 -6.45 17.31
N SER A 35 -5.09 -7.50 17.29
CA SER A 35 -4.90 -8.65 18.19
C SER A 35 -3.71 -9.51 17.74
N GLU A 36 -3.29 -10.46 18.58
CA GLU A 36 -2.24 -11.42 18.21
C GLU A 36 -2.60 -12.19 16.94
N LEU A 37 -3.88 -12.55 16.79
CA LEU A 37 -4.35 -13.21 15.57
C LEU A 37 -4.14 -12.32 14.35
N GLY A 38 -4.49 -11.03 14.44
CA GLY A 38 -4.32 -10.09 13.34
C GLY A 38 -2.87 -9.89 12.94
N ILE A 39 -1.97 -9.84 13.93
CA ILE A 39 -0.52 -9.73 13.68
C ILE A 39 -0.01 -10.99 12.99
N SER A 40 -0.44 -12.18 13.44
CA SER A 40 -0.09 -13.45 12.83
C SER A 40 -0.60 -13.56 11.39
N GLU A 41 -1.84 -13.15 11.15
CA GLU A 41 -2.45 -13.15 9.81
C GLU A 41 -1.68 -12.24 8.84
N PHE A 42 -1.26 -11.07 9.30
CA PHE A 42 -0.46 -10.18 8.48
C PHE A 42 0.91 -10.79 8.16
N TYR A 43 1.58 -11.37 9.15
CA TYR A 43 2.86 -12.06 8.94
C TYR A 43 2.73 -13.19 7.93
N ASP A 44 1.68 -14.00 8.05
CA ASP A 44 1.43 -15.11 7.13
C ASP A 44 1.22 -14.59 5.70
N PHE A 45 0.52 -13.47 5.54
CA PHE A 45 0.30 -12.87 4.23
C PHE A 45 1.61 -12.46 3.56
N ILE A 46 2.47 -11.72 4.26
CA ILE A 46 3.75 -11.24 3.67
C ILE A 46 4.80 -12.35 3.53
N SER A 47 4.58 -13.49 4.16
CA SER A 47 5.44 -14.68 4.10
C SER A 47 4.93 -15.74 3.13
N ASP A 48 3.80 -15.49 2.46
CA ASP A 48 3.14 -16.46 1.61
C ASP A 48 3.91 -16.68 0.31
N ASN A 49 4.31 -17.92 0.05
CA ASN A 49 5.04 -18.27 -1.16
C ASN A 49 4.19 -18.16 -2.43
N GLY A 50 2.87 -18.33 -2.32
CA GLY A 50 1.94 -18.17 -3.43
C GLY A 50 1.91 -16.74 -3.93
N ILE A 51 1.87 -15.78 -3.00
CA ILE A 51 1.89 -14.34 -3.33
C ILE A 51 3.23 -13.96 -3.96
N LYS A 52 4.33 -14.47 -3.41
CA LYS A 52 5.66 -14.28 -3.99
C LYS A 52 5.75 -14.78 -5.43
N LYS A 53 5.16 -15.95 -5.71
CA LYS A 53 5.10 -16.50 -7.07
C LYS A 53 4.26 -15.61 -7.99
N MET A 54 3.13 -15.09 -7.51
CA MET A 54 2.30 -14.16 -8.28
C MET A 54 3.07 -12.88 -8.60
N PHE A 55 3.87 -12.38 -7.67
CA PHE A 55 4.77 -11.26 -7.90
C PHE A 55 5.78 -11.60 -9.02
N GLY A 56 6.38 -12.77 -8.97
CA GLY A 56 7.37 -13.20 -9.96
C GLY A 56 6.84 -13.28 -11.39
N ILE A 57 5.54 -13.58 -11.57
CA ILE A 57 4.91 -13.65 -12.90
C ILE A 57 4.12 -12.38 -13.27
N GLY A 58 4.22 -11.32 -12.45
CA GLY A 58 3.57 -10.03 -12.74
C GLY A 58 2.09 -9.92 -12.38
N GLU A 59 1.52 -10.90 -11.68
CA GLU A 59 0.12 -10.90 -11.27
C GLU A 59 -0.13 -10.16 -9.94
N TYR A 60 0.91 -10.00 -9.14
CA TYR A 60 0.88 -9.20 -7.91
C TYR A 60 1.87 -8.06 -8.07
N LYS A 61 1.38 -6.85 -8.20
CA LYS A 61 2.23 -5.70 -8.52
C LYS A 61 2.71 -4.99 -7.27
N VAL A 62 4.00 -4.70 -7.23
CA VAL A 62 4.64 -3.98 -6.13
C VAL A 62 5.47 -2.85 -6.71
N TRP A 63 5.21 -1.62 -6.24
CA TRP A 63 6.07 -0.47 -6.50
C TRP A 63 6.83 -0.13 -5.23
N VAL A 64 8.06 0.32 -5.40
CA VAL A 64 8.91 0.72 -4.28
C VAL A 64 9.36 2.16 -4.45
N ALA A 65 9.49 2.86 -3.33
CA ALA A 65 10.19 4.14 -3.24
C ALA A 65 11.61 3.84 -2.76
N VAL A 66 12.60 4.32 -3.50
CA VAL A 66 14.02 4.01 -3.26
C VAL A 66 14.81 5.28 -3.07
N LYS A 67 15.57 5.33 -2.00
CA LYS A 67 16.48 6.43 -1.67
C LYS A 67 17.83 5.84 -1.28
N ASP A 68 18.90 6.29 -1.95
CA ASP A 68 20.27 5.82 -1.66
C ASP A 68 20.39 4.28 -1.62
N ASN A 69 19.78 3.62 -2.62
CA ASN A 69 19.74 2.15 -2.76
C ASN A 69 18.97 1.43 -1.63
N GLU A 70 18.21 2.15 -0.83
CA GLU A 70 17.37 1.58 0.23
C GLU A 70 15.89 1.74 -0.12
N ILE A 71 15.11 0.68 0.08
CA ILE A 71 13.64 0.74 -0.06
C ILE A 71 13.09 1.43 1.18
N ILE A 72 12.44 2.59 0.96
CA ILE A 72 11.88 3.40 2.03
C ILE A 72 10.34 3.45 2.01
N GLY A 73 9.73 2.86 1.01
CA GLY A 73 8.27 2.76 0.92
C GLY A 73 7.85 1.71 -0.09
N ILE A 74 6.65 1.17 0.09
CA ILE A 74 6.06 0.21 -0.84
C ILE A 74 4.56 0.46 -0.98
N VAL A 75 4.04 0.12 -2.16
CA VAL A 75 2.61 -0.06 -2.40
C VAL A 75 2.44 -1.33 -3.22
N SER A 76 1.43 -2.13 -2.90
CA SER A 76 1.13 -3.32 -3.68
C SER A 76 -0.34 -3.39 -4.05
N VAL A 77 -0.62 -4.00 -5.20
CA VAL A 77 -1.95 -4.16 -5.77
C VAL A 77 -2.19 -5.61 -6.13
N ARG A 78 -3.29 -6.16 -5.64
CA ARG A 78 -3.76 -7.49 -6.06
C ARG A 78 -5.14 -7.35 -6.72
N THR A 79 -5.51 -8.34 -7.51
CA THR A 79 -6.82 -8.37 -8.20
C THR A 79 -7.13 -7.09 -8.97
N LYS A 80 -6.09 -6.45 -9.52
CA LYS A 80 -6.11 -5.26 -10.40
C LYS A 80 -6.45 -3.94 -9.72
N ARG A 81 -7.18 -3.90 -8.61
CA ARG A 81 -7.65 -2.64 -8.02
C ARG A 81 -7.61 -2.58 -6.50
N HIS A 82 -7.21 -3.67 -5.83
CA HIS A 82 -7.15 -3.66 -4.37
C HIS A 82 -5.75 -3.33 -3.88
N ILE A 83 -5.63 -2.24 -3.13
CA ILE A 83 -4.38 -1.88 -2.46
C ILE A 83 -4.24 -2.82 -1.26
N SER A 84 -3.26 -3.72 -1.30
CA SER A 84 -3.07 -4.70 -0.23
C SER A 84 -2.00 -4.28 0.79
N LEU A 85 -0.98 -3.53 0.36
CA LEU A 85 0.06 -3.00 1.24
C LEU A 85 0.36 -1.56 0.85
N LEU A 86 0.51 -0.70 1.84
CA LEU A 86 1.05 0.65 1.68
C LEU A 86 1.79 1.00 2.96
N PHE A 87 3.10 1.06 2.87
CA PHE A 87 3.96 1.35 4.02
C PHE A 87 5.08 2.29 3.63
N VAL A 88 5.35 3.25 4.50
CA VAL A 88 6.48 4.18 4.35
C VAL A 88 7.30 4.10 5.64
N ASP A 89 8.61 3.98 5.50
CA ASP A 89 9.54 3.97 6.63
C ASP A 89 9.26 5.17 7.56
N GLY A 90 9.26 4.90 8.87
CA GLY A 90 8.92 5.91 9.87
C GLY A 90 9.76 7.19 9.78
N ARG A 91 11.01 7.08 9.33
CA ARG A 91 11.90 8.23 9.14
C ARG A 91 11.43 9.19 8.05
N TYR A 92 10.62 8.72 7.12
CA TYR A 92 10.22 9.45 5.91
C TYR A 92 8.70 9.66 5.81
N GLN A 93 7.97 9.43 6.88
CA GLN A 93 6.53 9.70 6.90
C GLN A 93 6.26 11.21 6.84
N LYS A 94 5.07 11.58 6.36
CA LYS A 94 4.64 12.97 6.15
C LYS A 94 5.51 13.75 5.14
N CYS A 95 6.20 13.05 4.26
CA CYS A 95 7.01 13.64 3.19
C CYS A 95 6.36 13.49 1.81
N GLY A 96 5.11 13.01 1.74
CA GLY A 96 4.40 12.82 0.48
C GLY A 96 4.68 11.51 -0.24
N ILE A 97 5.52 10.64 0.32
CA ILE A 97 5.92 9.38 -0.34
C ILE A 97 4.73 8.43 -0.49
N GLY A 98 3.91 8.28 0.56
CA GLY A 98 2.73 7.40 0.51
C GLY A 98 1.74 7.85 -0.55
N ARG A 99 1.48 9.16 -0.63
CA ARG A 99 0.62 9.72 -1.66
C ARG A 99 1.18 9.47 -3.07
N ASN A 100 2.48 9.67 -3.26
CA ASN A 100 3.11 9.46 -4.57
C ASN A 100 3.11 8.00 -4.97
N LEU A 101 3.29 7.07 -4.03
CA LEU A 101 3.14 5.63 -4.28
C LEU A 101 1.72 5.29 -4.73
N LEU A 102 0.71 5.80 -4.02
CA LEU A 102 -0.70 5.58 -4.40
C LEU A 102 -1.00 6.15 -5.79
N CYS A 103 -0.52 7.35 -6.08
CA CYS A 103 -0.75 7.96 -7.40
C CYS A 103 -0.09 7.14 -8.53
N THR A 104 1.09 6.58 -8.28
CA THR A 104 1.76 5.71 -9.25
C THR A 104 0.93 4.46 -9.53
N ALA A 105 0.45 3.79 -8.49
CA ALA A 105 -0.42 2.62 -8.63
C ALA A 105 -1.74 2.99 -9.34
N ALA A 106 -2.34 4.12 -8.98
CA ALA A 106 -3.59 4.59 -9.58
C ALA A 106 -3.44 4.85 -11.08
N LYS A 107 -2.32 5.46 -11.51
CA LYS A 107 -2.06 5.69 -12.93
C LYS A 107 -2.04 4.39 -13.73
N GLU A 108 -1.43 3.36 -13.19
CA GLU A 108 -1.42 2.03 -13.83
C GLU A 108 -2.82 1.44 -13.88
N MET A 109 -3.59 1.53 -12.79
CA MET A 109 -4.98 1.06 -12.76
C MET A 109 -5.83 1.79 -13.81
N ILE A 110 -5.73 3.12 -13.87
CA ILE A 110 -6.48 3.94 -14.84
C ILE A 110 -6.11 3.56 -16.28
N LYS A 111 -4.82 3.39 -16.53
CA LYS A 111 -4.32 2.97 -17.86
C LYS A 111 -4.90 1.62 -18.27
N ASN A 112 -5.12 0.73 -17.31
CA ASN A 112 -5.68 -0.60 -17.54
C ASN A 112 -7.21 -0.62 -17.53
N GLY A 113 -7.85 0.54 -17.48
CA GLY A 113 -9.31 0.67 -17.58
C GLY A 113 -10.06 0.57 -16.25
N GLU A 114 -9.36 0.51 -15.12
CA GLU A 114 -10.01 0.45 -13.82
C GLU A 114 -10.62 1.82 -13.46
N LYS A 115 -11.78 1.81 -12.82
CA LYS A 115 -12.53 3.01 -12.46
C LYS A 115 -12.36 3.43 -11.02
N PHE A 116 -11.87 2.54 -10.17
CA PHE A 116 -11.70 2.78 -8.74
C PHE A 116 -10.67 1.83 -8.15
N ALA A 117 -10.15 2.20 -6.98
CA ALA A 117 -9.33 1.33 -6.16
C ALA A 117 -10.03 1.08 -4.83
N THR A 118 -9.73 -0.05 -4.20
CA THR A 118 -10.23 -0.38 -2.87
C THR A 118 -9.06 -0.57 -1.90
N VAL A 119 -9.32 -0.37 -0.62
CA VAL A 119 -8.38 -0.65 0.46
C VAL A 119 -9.15 -1.03 1.71
N ASN A 120 -8.54 -1.87 2.54
CA ASN A 120 -9.00 -2.10 3.91
C ASN A 120 -8.02 -1.35 4.83
N ALA A 121 -8.41 -0.15 5.25
CA ALA A 121 -7.53 0.74 5.99
C ALA A 121 -7.42 0.30 7.46
N SER A 122 -6.17 0.25 7.98
CA SER A 122 -5.95 0.12 9.41
C SER A 122 -6.33 1.42 10.14
N PRO A 123 -6.61 1.38 11.47
CA PRO A 123 -6.87 2.61 12.21
C PRO A 123 -5.79 3.69 12.02
N PHE A 124 -4.53 3.27 11.95
CA PHE A 124 -3.41 4.17 11.69
C PHE A 124 -3.52 4.88 10.33
N GLY A 125 -4.05 4.20 9.31
CA GLY A 125 -4.08 4.71 7.94
C GLY A 125 -5.33 5.49 7.54
N VAL A 126 -6.43 5.39 8.30
CA VAL A 126 -7.75 5.92 7.91
C VAL A 126 -7.68 7.39 7.51
N GLU A 127 -7.10 8.25 8.35
CA GLU A 127 -7.01 9.68 8.06
C GLU A 127 -6.23 9.98 6.79
N PHE A 128 -5.13 9.28 6.59
CA PHE A 128 -4.31 9.43 5.40
C PHE A 128 -5.12 9.12 4.14
N TYR A 129 -5.85 8.00 4.13
CA TYR A 129 -6.67 7.63 2.98
C TYR A 129 -7.80 8.63 2.74
N HIS A 130 -8.44 9.15 3.78
CA HIS A 130 -9.44 10.20 3.64
C HIS A 130 -8.86 11.44 2.97
N ARG A 131 -7.67 11.86 3.40
CA ARG A 131 -7.01 13.04 2.82
C ARG A 131 -6.64 12.88 1.35
N VAL A 132 -6.32 11.66 0.93
CA VAL A 132 -6.02 11.36 -0.48
C VAL A 132 -7.27 11.39 -1.33
N GLY A 133 -8.44 11.08 -0.75
CA GLY A 133 -9.72 11.09 -1.46
C GLY A 133 -10.51 9.79 -1.37
N PHE A 134 -10.05 8.83 -0.59
CA PHE A 134 -10.82 7.61 -0.33
C PHE A 134 -12.03 7.93 0.54
N ARG A 135 -13.11 7.18 0.32
CA ARG A 135 -14.35 7.25 1.12
C ARG A 135 -14.65 5.89 1.72
N ASP A 136 -15.17 5.89 2.93
CA ASP A 136 -15.61 4.65 3.61
C ASP A 136 -16.75 4.00 2.84
N THR A 137 -16.67 2.68 2.66
CA THR A 137 -17.77 1.88 2.11
C THR A 137 -18.46 1.05 3.18
N GLY A 138 -18.01 1.12 4.41
CA GLY A 138 -18.59 0.47 5.57
C GLY A 138 -17.95 0.98 6.85
N GLU A 139 -18.49 0.54 7.98
CA GLU A 139 -17.94 0.86 9.29
C GLU A 139 -16.69 0.04 9.58
N GLU A 140 -15.90 0.50 10.54
CA GLU A 140 -14.77 -0.27 11.05
C GLU A 140 -15.27 -1.63 11.56
N ARG A 141 -14.56 -2.69 11.20
CA ARG A 141 -14.87 -4.05 11.63
C ARG A 141 -13.58 -4.81 11.90
N VAL A 142 -13.72 -5.97 12.53
CA VAL A 142 -12.60 -6.87 12.78
C VAL A 142 -12.71 -8.06 11.83
N GLU A 143 -11.67 -8.29 11.05
CA GLU A 143 -11.51 -9.47 10.19
C GLU A 143 -10.23 -10.19 10.56
N SER A 144 -10.34 -11.45 10.99
CA SER A 144 -9.18 -12.25 11.39
C SER A 144 -8.24 -11.52 12.35
N GLY A 145 -8.83 -10.83 13.34
CA GLY A 145 -8.09 -10.06 14.33
C GLY A 145 -7.55 -8.71 13.88
N MET A 146 -7.82 -8.33 12.63
CA MET A 146 -7.38 -7.05 12.06
C MET A 146 -8.54 -6.05 12.08
N ARG A 147 -8.32 -4.89 12.68
CA ARG A 147 -9.27 -3.78 12.64
C ARG A 147 -9.14 -3.08 11.30
N ILE A 148 -10.20 -3.04 10.53
CA ILE A 148 -10.18 -2.44 9.19
C ILE A 148 -11.40 -1.57 8.95
N THR A 149 -11.22 -0.54 8.13
CA THR A 149 -12.30 0.25 7.54
C THR A 149 -12.21 0.09 6.03
N PRO A 150 -13.24 -0.50 5.38
CA PRO A 150 -13.21 -0.65 3.92
C PRO A 150 -13.44 0.71 3.27
N MET A 151 -12.65 1.00 2.24
CA MET A 151 -12.72 2.28 1.53
C MET A 151 -12.60 2.09 0.03
N VAL A 152 -13.11 3.07 -0.72
CA VAL A 152 -13.01 3.14 -2.18
C VAL A 152 -12.45 4.51 -2.59
N TRP A 153 -11.61 4.49 -3.61
CA TRP A 153 -11.09 5.68 -4.27
C TRP A 153 -11.63 5.73 -5.70
N ASN A 154 -12.56 6.63 -5.96
CA ASN A 154 -13.17 6.75 -7.27
C ASN A 154 -12.30 7.63 -8.16
N PHE A 155 -11.78 7.08 -9.25
CA PHE A 155 -10.87 7.78 -10.13
C PHE A 155 -11.53 8.88 -10.97
N GLU A 156 -12.84 8.82 -11.16
CA GLU A 156 -13.58 9.86 -11.90
C GLU A 156 -13.63 11.17 -11.11
N GLU A 157 -13.45 11.12 -9.78
CA GLU A 157 -13.45 12.29 -8.91
C GLU A 157 -12.06 12.91 -8.77
N LEU A 158 -11.02 12.34 -9.40
CA LEU A 158 -9.65 12.85 -9.29
C LEU A 158 -9.47 14.10 -10.14
N GLY A 159 -8.80 15.08 -9.53
CA GLY A 159 -8.37 16.27 -10.27
C GLY A 159 -7.25 15.93 -11.26
N PRO A 160 -6.91 16.87 -12.16
CA PRO A 160 -5.96 16.63 -13.24
C PRO A 160 -4.56 16.17 -12.80
N ASN A 161 -4.16 16.46 -11.56
CA ASN A 161 -2.81 16.15 -11.06
C ASN A 161 -2.48 14.65 -10.92
N VAL A 162 -3.47 13.78 -10.99
CA VAL A 162 -3.25 12.31 -10.92
C VAL A 162 -3.22 11.70 -12.32
N THR A 163 -3.88 12.34 -13.30
CA THR A 163 -4.06 11.81 -14.65
C THR A 163 -3.08 12.38 -15.67
N ASP A 164 -2.43 13.51 -15.38
CA ASP A 164 -1.69 14.31 -16.37
C ASP A 164 -0.18 14.10 -16.41
N ASN A 165 0.33 13.02 -15.87
CA ASN A 165 1.78 12.72 -15.98
C ASN A 165 2.03 11.44 -16.72
#